data_8131a46eccab9302b4ee2936d237bb08
#
_entry.id   8131a46eccab9302b4ee2936d237bb08
#
_cell.length_a   1.000
_cell.length_b   1.000
_cell.length_c   1.000
_cell.angle_alpha   90.00
_cell.angle_beta   90.00
_cell.angle_gamma   90.00
#
_symmetry.space_group_name_H-M   'P 1'
#
loop_
_entity.id
_entity.type
_entity.pdbx_description
1 polymer ?
#
loop_
_entity_poly.entity_id
_entity_poly.type
_entity_poly.pdbx_seq_one_letter_code
_entity_poly.pdbx_strand_id
1 'polypeptide(L)'
;MKVWKKNMLIAAGGLLAVGVIFCGIGLATGAKSVNYHNGKITIGDKLMGSTSFSSQNIADILPLKEKQTISLSGQKINSIDCDDGLQSDVTIQQGNDWEISYQLAMPERFSYQIDDQELKLSYKRPANTGTDQSENITITVPKGTSLEDVDLSSSMGDLLIQDISCKELHLDSSLGDVSLKNLSAGELDLSGSLGDITAQGITVSDKVSVDGSMGNITLDGTLLCDIDISGGMGDSKLILHGASLGDYDYDVDCSMGDLHIDGADVSSEMMGGSYQKDNGQDREIHANGGMGDIKIQFQK
;
A
#
# COMPACT_ATOMS: atom_id res chain seq x y z
N MET A 1 3.83 40.12 -6.59
CA MET A 1 2.88 39.33 -5.76
C MET A 1 3.70 38.75 -4.62
N LYS A 2 3.28 38.88 -3.35
CA LYS A 2 4.05 38.32 -2.23
C LYS A 2 4.12 36.81 -2.36
N VAL A 3 5.27 36.20 -2.09
CA VAL A 3 5.55 34.75 -2.21
C VAL A 3 4.44 33.89 -1.57
N TRP A 4 3.92 34.34 -0.43
CA TRP A 4 2.77 33.73 0.25
C TRP A 4 1.51 33.57 -0.63
N LYS A 5 1.15 34.58 -1.45
CA LYS A 5 0.00 34.49 -2.36
C LYS A 5 0.24 33.49 -3.49
N LYS A 6 1.50 33.33 -3.93
CA LYS A 6 1.86 32.35 -4.97
C LYS A 6 1.74 30.91 -4.43
N ASN A 7 2.22 30.67 -3.22
CA ASN A 7 2.15 29.34 -2.60
C ASN A 7 0.70 28.96 -2.24
N MET A 8 -0.11 29.92 -1.78
CA MET A 8 -1.55 29.71 -1.54
C MET A 8 -2.31 29.39 -2.82
N LEU A 9 -1.94 29.98 -3.96
CA LEU A 9 -2.52 29.71 -5.26
C LEU A 9 -2.13 28.31 -5.79
N ILE A 10 -0.89 27.86 -5.53
CA ILE A 10 -0.40 26.53 -5.89
C ILE A 10 -1.11 25.47 -5.04
N ALA A 11 -1.22 25.67 -3.73
CA ALA A 11 -1.95 24.77 -2.82
C ALA A 11 -3.45 24.67 -3.19
N ALA A 12 -4.09 25.81 -3.48
CA ALA A 12 -5.48 25.83 -3.93
C ALA A 12 -5.64 25.14 -5.31
N GLY A 13 -4.68 25.29 -6.21
CA GLY A 13 -4.65 24.61 -7.51
C GLY A 13 -4.48 23.10 -7.37
N GLY A 14 -3.63 22.65 -6.45
CA GLY A 14 -3.44 21.24 -6.11
C GLY A 14 -4.71 20.61 -5.54
N LEU A 15 -5.34 21.25 -4.55
CA LEU A 15 -6.63 20.80 -3.99
C LEU A 15 -7.75 20.74 -5.04
N LEU A 16 -7.78 21.68 -5.99
CA LEU A 16 -8.74 21.68 -7.08
C LEU A 16 -8.49 20.53 -8.06
N ALA A 17 -7.23 20.23 -8.36
CA ALA A 17 -6.85 19.11 -9.22
C ALA A 17 -7.22 17.77 -8.57
N VAL A 18 -6.94 17.58 -7.28
CA VAL A 18 -7.33 16.41 -6.50
C VAL A 18 -8.86 16.28 -6.48
N GLY A 19 -9.60 17.36 -6.23
CA GLY A 19 -11.07 17.38 -6.26
C GLY A 19 -11.64 16.97 -7.63
N VAL A 20 -11.01 17.39 -8.72
CA VAL A 20 -11.42 17.01 -10.10
C VAL A 20 -11.13 15.53 -10.36
N ILE A 21 -10.00 15.00 -9.87
CA ILE A 21 -9.66 13.58 -9.99
C ILE A 21 -10.68 12.73 -9.22
N PHE A 22 -10.99 13.08 -7.96
CA PHE A 22 -12.02 12.38 -7.18
C PHE A 22 -13.41 12.47 -7.81
N CYS A 23 -13.77 13.62 -8.37
CA CYS A 23 -15.01 13.76 -9.13
C CYS A 23 -15.01 12.87 -10.39
N GLY A 24 -13.88 12.76 -11.07
CA GLY A 24 -13.71 11.90 -12.24
C GLY A 24 -13.81 10.41 -11.90
N ILE A 25 -13.15 9.98 -10.84
CA ILE A 25 -13.23 8.61 -10.31
C ILE A 25 -14.65 8.33 -9.82
N GLY A 26 -15.25 9.23 -9.03
CA GLY A 26 -16.64 9.10 -8.58
C GLY A 26 -17.63 8.94 -9.75
N LEU A 27 -17.48 9.71 -10.82
CA LEU A 27 -18.30 9.58 -12.03
C LEU A 27 -18.05 8.26 -12.77
N ALA A 28 -16.79 7.82 -12.85
CA ALA A 28 -16.42 6.56 -13.51
C ALA A 28 -16.91 5.33 -12.74
N THR A 29 -17.00 5.42 -11.41
CA THR A 29 -17.52 4.37 -10.52
C THR A 29 -19.04 4.44 -10.31
N GLY A 30 -19.74 5.34 -11.00
CA GLY A 30 -21.20 5.46 -10.94
C GLY A 30 -21.72 6.28 -9.75
N ALA A 31 -20.88 7.13 -9.15
CA ALA A 31 -21.33 8.03 -8.10
C ALA A 31 -22.44 8.96 -8.59
N LYS A 32 -23.52 9.00 -7.82
CA LYS A 32 -24.67 9.86 -8.05
C LYS A 32 -24.32 11.32 -7.73
N SER A 33 -25.01 12.28 -8.31
CA SER A 33 -24.79 13.68 -8.00
C SER A 33 -25.00 13.96 -6.50
N VAL A 34 -24.01 14.61 -5.88
CA VAL A 34 -24.09 15.04 -4.49
C VAL A 34 -24.47 16.51 -4.47
N ASN A 35 -25.63 16.83 -3.93
CA ASN A 35 -26.11 18.20 -3.74
C ASN A 35 -26.07 18.56 -2.25
N TYR A 36 -25.42 19.67 -1.94
CA TYR A 36 -25.46 20.27 -0.61
C TYR A 36 -26.40 21.47 -0.59
N HIS A 37 -27.48 21.36 0.17
CA HIS A 37 -28.43 22.47 0.36
C HIS A 37 -28.94 22.53 1.81
N ASN A 38 -28.83 23.69 2.43
CA ASN A 38 -29.31 23.95 3.80
C ASN A 38 -28.79 22.96 4.87
N GLY A 39 -27.50 22.65 4.87
CA GLY A 39 -26.89 21.75 5.85
C GLY A 39 -27.20 20.26 5.65
N LYS A 40 -27.89 19.90 4.58
CA LYS A 40 -28.13 18.49 4.19
C LYS A 40 -27.41 18.13 2.91
N ILE A 41 -26.73 16.98 2.96
CA ILE A 41 -26.15 16.34 1.77
C ILE A 41 -27.23 15.43 1.18
N THR A 42 -27.61 15.67 -0.05
CA THR A 42 -28.52 14.80 -0.81
C THR A 42 -27.76 14.16 -1.96
N ILE A 43 -27.81 12.84 -2.02
CA ILE A 43 -27.27 12.07 -3.14
C ILE A 43 -28.43 11.81 -4.08
N GLY A 44 -28.42 12.44 -5.25
CA GLY A 44 -29.53 12.41 -6.20
C GLY A 44 -29.23 11.60 -7.45
N ASP A 45 -30.28 11.11 -8.10
CA ASP A 45 -30.20 10.28 -9.31
C ASP A 45 -30.09 11.08 -10.62
N LYS A 46 -30.01 12.41 -10.57
CA LYS A 46 -29.98 13.27 -11.76
C LYS A 46 -28.75 14.16 -11.79
N LEU A 47 -27.87 13.95 -12.75
CA LEU A 47 -26.99 14.99 -13.24
C LEU A 47 -27.83 16.09 -13.90
N MET A 48 -27.47 17.36 -13.68
CA MET A 48 -28.07 18.50 -14.40
C MET A 48 -27.74 18.39 -15.88
N GLY A 49 -28.66 17.85 -16.62
CA GLY A 49 -28.61 17.66 -18.07
C GLY A 49 -29.47 16.47 -18.42
N SER A 50 -30.58 16.69 -19.12
CA SER A 50 -31.64 15.73 -19.41
C SER A 50 -31.19 14.50 -20.21
N THR A 51 -30.46 13.61 -19.58
CA THR A 51 -30.37 12.23 -20.04
C THR A 51 -30.81 11.36 -18.87
N SER A 52 -31.98 10.74 -19.02
CA SER A 52 -32.49 9.73 -18.11
C SER A 52 -31.53 8.54 -18.12
N PHE A 53 -30.61 8.50 -17.17
CA PHE A 53 -29.95 7.25 -16.86
C PHE A 53 -30.98 6.38 -16.12
N SER A 54 -31.37 5.32 -16.74
CA SER A 54 -32.22 4.30 -16.11
C SER A 54 -31.53 3.77 -14.86
N SER A 55 -32.29 3.48 -13.84
CA SER A 55 -31.87 2.90 -12.55
C SER A 55 -31.33 1.44 -12.66
N GLN A 56 -30.60 1.13 -13.73
CA GLN A 56 -30.17 -0.24 -14.07
C GLN A 56 -28.70 -0.56 -13.78
N ASN A 57 -28.00 0.26 -12.98
CA ASN A 57 -26.65 -0.10 -12.55
C ASN A 57 -26.48 0.05 -11.04
N ILE A 58 -27.34 -0.62 -10.28
CA ILE A 58 -26.98 -1.09 -8.96
C ILE A 58 -26.03 -2.25 -9.24
N ALA A 59 -24.78 -2.15 -8.79
CA ALA A 59 -23.87 -3.28 -8.84
C ALA A 59 -24.58 -4.49 -8.23
N ASP A 60 -24.62 -5.59 -8.94
CA ASP A 60 -25.16 -6.84 -8.39
C ASP A 60 -24.31 -7.19 -7.17
N ILE A 61 -24.91 -7.15 -5.98
CA ILE A 61 -24.26 -7.57 -4.74
C ILE A 61 -24.32 -9.08 -4.68
N LEU A 62 -23.17 -9.72 -4.78
CA LEU A 62 -23.03 -11.16 -4.80
C LEU A 62 -22.69 -11.67 -3.40
N PRO A 63 -23.38 -12.72 -2.92
CA PRO A 63 -23.01 -13.38 -1.67
C PRO A 63 -21.72 -14.18 -1.85
N LEU A 64 -20.91 -14.27 -0.80
CA LEU A 64 -19.75 -15.16 -0.79
C LEU A 64 -20.19 -16.63 -0.89
N LYS A 65 -19.40 -17.43 -1.58
CA LYS A 65 -19.56 -18.87 -1.61
C LYS A 65 -18.87 -19.53 -0.42
N GLU A 66 -19.06 -20.83 -0.27
CA GLU A 66 -18.36 -21.59 0.76
C GLU A 66 -16.85 -21.52 0.57
N LYS A 67 -16.12 -21.49 1.71
CA LYS A 67 -14.66 -21.51 1.70
C LYS A 67 -14.17 -22.80 1.02
N GLN A 68 -13.22 -22.64 0.12
CA GLN A 68 -12.55 -23.73 -0.57
C GLN A 68 -11.08 -23.79 -0.18
N THR A 69 -10.52 -24.99 -0.25
CA THR A 69 -9.12 -25.24 0.08
C THR A 69 -8.49 -26.16 -0.95
N ILE A 70 -7.33 -25.81 -1.43
CA ILE A 70 -6.54 -26.54 -2.41
C ILE A 70 -5.21 -26.89 -1.74
N SER A 71 -4.96 -28.19 -1.57
CA SER A 71 -3.65 -28.64 -1.10
C SER A 71 -2.66 -28.67 -2.27
N LEU A 72 -1.51 -28.05 -2.09
CA LEU A 72 -0.39 -28.06 -3.01
C LEU A 72 0.78 -28.87 -2.43
N SER A 73 0.48 -29.80 -1.52
CA SER A 73 1.48 -30.64 -0.86
C SER A 73 2.38 -31.36 -1.85
N GLY A 74 3.67 -31.33 -1.62
CA GLY A 74 4.67 -31.93 -2.49
C GLY A 74 5.05 -31.13 -3.74
N GLN A 75 4.40 -29.99 -3.99
CA GLN A 75 4.83 -29.06 -5.03
C GLN A 75 6.10 -28.33 -4.59
N LYS A 76 6.96 -28.05 -5.56
CA LYS A 76 8.13 -27.20 -5.34
C LYS A 76 7.77 -25.81 -5.82
N ILE A 77 7.63 -24.89 -4.89
CA ILE A 77 7.30 -23.49 -5.16
C ILE A 77 8.35 -22.65 -4.47
N ASN A 78 8.99 -21.75 -5.23
CA ASN A 78 9.96 -20.79 -4.73
C ASN A 78 9.60 -19.34 -5.04
N SER A 79 8.57 -19.10 -5.87
CA SER A 79 8.09 -17.75 -6.18
C SER A 79 6.56 -17.70 -6.21
N ILE A 80 6.00 -16.55 -5.88
CA ILE A 80 4.55 -16.28 -5.93
C ILE A 80 4.34 -15.02 -6.76
N ASP A 81 3.48 -15.12 -7.78
CA ASP A 81 3.19 -14.06 -8.72
C ASP A 81 1.69 -13.83 -8.87
N CYS A 82 1.26 -12.58 -8.79
CA CYS A 82 -0.11 -12.13 -8.99
C CYS A 82 -0.16 -10.86 -9.82
N ASP A 83 0.35 -10.91 -11.04
CA ASP A 83 0.49 -9.78 -11.97
C ASP A 83 -0.81 -9.07 -12.35
N ASP A 84 -1.92 -9.76 -12.27
CA ASP A 84 -3.17 -9.30 -12.86
C ASP A 84 -4.03 -8.39 -11.98
N GLY A 85 -3.54 -8.00 -10.79
CA GLY A 85 -4.26 -7.15 -9.84
C GLY A 85 -5.47 -7.86 -9.24
N LEU A 86 -5.26 -8.56 -8.14
CA LEU A 86 -6.31 -9.26 -7.41
C LEU A 86 -7.38 -8.30 -6.88
N GLN A 87 -8.63 -8.77 -6.80
CA GLN A 87 -9.76 -8.01 -6.25
C GLN A 87 -10.33 -8.68 -5.00
N SER A 88 -9.46 -8.96 -4.04
CA SER A 88 -9.79 -9.61 -2.77
C SER A 88 -8.71 -9.29 -1.75
N ASP A 89 -9.01 -9.49 -0.48
CA ASP A 89 -7.98 -9.50 0.54
C ASP A 89 -7.04 -10.70 0.31
N VAL A 90 -5.73 -10.47 0.39
CA VAL A 90 -4.73 -11.53 0.21
C VAL A 90 -3.89 -11.68 1.46
N THR A 91 -3.79 -12.90 1.95
CA THR A 91 -2.90 -13.23 3.07
C THR A 91 -1.87 -14.25 2.62
N ILE A 92 -0.57 -13.96 2.81
CA ILE A 92 0.50 -14.95 2.76
C ILE A 92 1.00 -15.18 4.16
N GLN A 93 0.99 -16.44 4.60
CA GLN A 93 1.38 -16.79 5.96
C GLN A 93 2.12 -18.11 6.04
N GLN A 94 2.89 -18.30 7.09
CA GLN A 94 3.56 -19.55 7.33
C GLN A 94 2.60 -20.62 7.86
N GLY A 95 2.79 -21.87 7.44
CA GLY A 95 2.04 -23.03 7.92
C GLY A 95 2.81 -24.33 7.84
N ASN A 96 2.12 -25.47 7.77
CA ASN A 96 2.78 -26.77 7.76
C ASN A 96 3.08 -27.28 6.34
N ASP A 97 2.29 -26.90 5.38
CA ASP A 97 2.41 -27.33 4.00
C ASP A 97 1.90 -26.24 3.04
N TRP A 98 2.18 -26.36 1.75
CA TRP A 98 1.63 -25.49 0.73
C TRP A 98 0.12 -25.69 0.58
N GLU A 99 -0.62 -24.61 0.74
CA GLU A 99 -2.08 -24.61 0.64
C GLU A 99 -2.59 -23.26 0.11
N ILE A 100 -3.61 -23.27 -0.72
CA ILE A 100 -4.41 -22.10 -1.05
C ILE A 100 -5.80 -22.30 -0.47
N SER A 101 -6.27 -21.38 0.37
CA SER A 101 -7.67 -21.35 0.77
C SER A 101 -8.30 -20.03 0.36
N TYR A 102 -9.55 -20.07 -0.07
CA TYR A 102 -10.23 -18.87 -0.52
C TYR A 102 -11.73 -18.91 -0.26
N GLN A 103 -12.30 -17.73 -0.07
CA GLN A 103 -13.74 -17.52 0.02
C GLN A 103 -14.12 -16.34 -0.86
N LEU A 104 -14.72 -16.62 -1.99
CA LEU A 104 -14.99 -15.69 -3.08
C LEU A 104 -16.46 -15.73 -3.47
N ALA A 105 -16.97 -14.66 -4.03
CA ALA A 105 -18.32 -14.60 -4.57
C ALA A 105 -18.44 -15.37 -5.91
N MET A 106 -17.37 -15.35 -6.70
CA MET A 106 -17.28 -16.01 -8.02
C MET A 106 -16.08 -16.95 -8.10
N PRO A 107 -16.04 -18.05 -7.32
CA PRO A 107 -14.89 -18.95 -7.25
C PRO A 107 -14.52 -19.59 -8.60
N GLU A 108 -15.45 -19.66 -9.53
CA GLU A 108 -15.20 -20.12 -10.90
C GLU A 108 -14.31 -19.19 -11.73
N ARG A 109 -14.05 -17.97 -11.24
CA ARG A 109 -13.12 -17.01 -11.85
C ARG A 109 -11.75 -17.02 -11.21
N PHE A 110 -11.60 -17.71 -10.10
CA PHE A 110 -10.29 -17.92 -9.49
C PHE A 110 -9.54 -19.00 -10.28
N SER A 111 -8.31 -18.70 -10.60
CA SER A 111 -7.40 -19.67 -11.21
C SER A 111 -6.03 -19.60 -10.59
N TYR A 112 -5.35 -20.74 -10.56
CA TYR A 112 -3.94 -20.82 -10.18
C TYR A 112 -3.21 -21.75 -11.14
N GLN A 113 -1.92 -21.51 -11.29
CA GLN A 113 -1.02 -22.34 -12.08
C GLN A 113 0.33 -22.41 -11.37
N ILE A 114 1.00 -23.54 -11.46
CA ILE A 114 2.40 -23.67 -11.04
C ILE A 114 3.20 -23.95 -12.29
N ASP A 115 4.10 -23.04 -12.64
CA ASP A 115 4.98 -23.14 -13.80
C ASP A 115 6.39 -22.76 -13.38
N ASP A 116 7.36 -23.59 -13.68
CA ASP A 116 8.78 -23.41 -13.32
C ASP A 116 9.02 -23.03 -11.83
N GLN A 117 8.28 -23.66 -10.90
CA GLN A 117 8.30 -23.42 -9.46
C GLN A 117 7.68 -22.06 -9.03
N GLU A 118 7.03 -21.35 -9.92
CA GLU A 118 6.31 -20.13 -9.66
C GLU A 118 4.81 -20.40 -9.52
N LEU A 119 4.21 -19.97 -8.42
CA LEU A 119 2.79 -20.03 -8.18
C LEU A 119 2.12 -18.76 -8.68
N LYS A 120 1.39 -18.87 -9.78
CA LYS A 120 0.61 -17.77 -10.36
C LYS A 120 -0.84 -17.85 -9.93
N LEU A 121 -1.41 -16.71 -9.52
CA LEU A 121 -2.81 -16.59 -9.15
C LEU A 121 -3.49 -15.48 -9.94
N SER A 122 -4.77 -15.70 -10.23
CA SER A 122 -5.60 -14.66 -10.85
C SER A 122 -7.03 -14.73 -10.33
N TYR A 123 -7.58 -13.57 -9.96
CA TYR A 123 -8.98 -13.42 -9.59
C TYR A 123 -9.48 -12.02 -9.92
N LYS A 124 -10.46 -11.92 -10.82
CA LYS A 124 -11.11 -10.65 -11.19
C LYS A 124 -12.62 -10.82 -11.27
N ARG A 125 -13.33 -9.90 -10.64
CA ARG A 125 -14.78 -9.79 -10.80
C ARG A 125 -15.15 -8.98 -12.05
N PRO A 126 -16.32 -9.18 -12.65
CA PRO A 126 -16.82 -8.29 -13.68
C PRO A 126 -17.00 -6.87 -13.14
N ALA A 127 -16.78 -5.88 -13.99
CA ALA A 127 -17.18 -4.52 -13.67
C ALA A 127 -18.69 -4.49 -13.31
N ASN A 128 -19.08 -3.66 -12.36
CA ASN A 128 -20.45 -3.54 -11.84
C ASN A 128 -20.94 -4.71 -10.95
N THR A 129 -20.05 -5.55 -10.43
CA THR A 129 -20.37 -6.48 -9.34
C THR A 129 -19.72 -6.01 -8.04
N GLY A 130 -20.43 -6.16 -6.93
CA GLY A 130 -19.97 -5.94 -5.57
C GLY A 130 -20.19 -7.16 -4.70
N THR A 131 -19.64 -7.18 -3.50
CA THR A 131 -19.88 -8.18 -2.48
C THR A 131 -20.37 -7.50 -1.20
N ASP A 132 -21.16 -8.21 -0.41
CA ASP A 132 -21.63 -7.73 0.90
C ASP A 132 -20.61 -7.98 2.02
N GLN A 133 -19.57 -8.76 1.73
CA GLN A 133 -18.48 -9.10 2.64
C GLN A 133 -17.15 -9.10 1.89
N SER A 134 -16.03 -8.98 2.61
CA SER A 134 -14.70 -9.07 2.03
C SER A 134 -14.41 -10.48 1.51
N GLU A 135 -13.97 -10.55 0.29
CA GLU A 135 -13.43 -11.77 -0.32
C GLU A 135 -11.99 -11.97 0.14
N ASN A 136 -11.58 -13.21 0.34
CA ASN A 136 -10.23 -13.49 0.80
C ASN A 136 -9.59 -14.67 0.09
N ILE A 137 -8.29 -14.56 -0.12
CA ILE A 137 -7.39 -15.61 -0.61
C ILE A 137 -6.25 -15.72 0.39
N THR A 138 -6.00 -16.91 0.90
CA THR A 138 -4.88 -17.19 1.81
C THR A 138 -3.94 -18.20 1.19
N ILE A 139 -2.67 -17.85 1.08
CA ILE A 139 -1.58 -18.71 0.63
C ILE A 139 -0.80 -19.12 1.87
N THR A 140 -0.70 -20.40 2.12
CA THR A 140 0.06 -20.95 3.23
C THR A 140 1.39 -21.50 2.70
N VAL A 141 2.49 -21.00 3.25
CA VAL A 141 3.87 -21.36 2.91
C VAL A 141 4.44 -22.27 3.99
N PRO A 142 5.06 -23.41 3.66
CA PRO A 142 5.65 -24.32 4.65
C PRO A 142 6.72 -23.62 5.49
N LYS A 143 6.81 -23.98 6.78
CA LYS A 143 7.84 -23.49 7.70
C LYS A 143 9.25 -23.76 7.18
N GLY A 144 10.09 -22.72 7.22
CA GLY A 144 11.47 -22.80 6.80
C GLY A 144 11.70 -22.70 5.29
N THR A 145 10.63 -22.42 4.52
CA THR A 145 10.77 -22.04 3.10
C THR A 145 11.29 -20.60 3.03
N SER A 146 12.31 -20.40 2.22
CA SER A 146 12.75 -19.09 1.76
C SER A 146 12.36 -18.96 0.30
N LEU A 147 11.52 -17.96 0.00
CA LEU A 147 11.10 -17.66 -1.36
C LEU A 147 12.20 -16.87 -2.08
N GLU A 148 12.29 -17.05 -3.40
CA GLU A 148 13.15 -16.20 -4.23
C GLU A 148 12.45 -14.84 -4.42
N ASP A 149 11.21 -14.88 -4.85
CA ASP A 149 10.44 -13.71 -5.20
C ASP A 149 8.98 -13.84 -4.77
N VAL A 150 8.39 -12.71 -4.35
CA VAL A 150 6.96 -12.55 -4.09
C VAL A 150 6.53 -11.25 -4.74
N ASP A 151 5.80 -11.36 -5.85
CA ASP A 151 5.24 -10.22 -6.59
C ASP A 151 3.71 -10.26 -6.50
N LEU A 152 3.12 -9.26 -5.84
CA LEU A 152 1.68 -9.17 -5.64
C LEU A 152 1.15 -7.81 -6.07
N SER A 153 0.27 -7.84 -7.03
CA SER A 153 -0.52 -6.69 -7.46
C SER A 153 -1.95 -6.82 -6.95
N SER A 154 -2.44 -5.85 -6.18
CA SER A 154 -3.83 -5.77 -5.73
C SER A 154 -4.51 -4.52 -6.25
N SER A 155 -5.61 -4.70 -6.96
CA SER A 155 -6.45 -3.58 -7.38
C SER A 155 -7.42 -3.14 -6.29
N MET A 156 -7.82 -4.07 -5.41
CA MET A 156 -8.80 -3.82 -4.36
C MET A 156 -8.73 -4.92 -3.30
N GLY A 157 -8.56 -4.54 -2.03
CA GLY A 157 -8.46 -5.44 -0.88
C GLY A 157 -7.13 -5.26 -0.14
N ASP A 158 -7.09 -5.74 1.08
CA ASP A 158 -5.93 -5.62 1.95
C ASP A 158 -4.91 -6.71 1.69
N LEU A 159 -3.63 -6.37 1.77
CA LEU A 159 -2.51 -7.31 1.67
C LEU A 159 -1.91 -7.55 3.06
N LEU A 160 -1.91 -8.79 3.52
CA LEU A 160 -1.25 -9.22 4.75
C LEU A 160 -0.19 -10.27 4.45
N ILE A 161 1.06 -9.97 4.72
CA ILE A 161 2.18 -10.92 4.57
C ILE A 161 2.84 -11.10 5.93
N GLN A 162 2.88 -12.34 6.41
CA GLN A 162 3.38 -12.58 7.75
C GLN A 162 4.20 -13.86 7.89
N ASP A 163 5.22 -13.79 8.75
CA ASP A 163 6.04 -14.93 9.16
C ASP A 163 6.72 -15.65 8.00
N ILE A 164 7.14 -14.92 6.94
CA ILE A 164 7.82 -15.50 5.78
C ILE A 164 9.23 -14.90 5.59
N SER A 165 10.01 -15.58 4.76
CA SER A 165 11.32 -15.12 4.30
C SER A 165 11.39 -15.20 2.78
N CYS A 166 11.91 -14.13 2.14
CA CYS A 166 12.11 -14.06 0.69
C CYS A 166 13.39 -13.28 0.35
N LYS A 167 13.86 -13.38 -0.88
CA LYS A 167 14.94 -12.48 -1.35
C LYS A 167 14.34 -11.15 -1.78
N GLU A 168 13.29 -11.18 -2.60
CA GLU A 168 12.64 -9.99 -3.13
C GLU A 168 11.16 -10.03 -2.76
N LEU A 169 10.63 -8.91 -2.31
CA LEU A 169 9.21 -8.70 -2.07
C LEU A 169 8.76 -7.43 -2.76
N HIS A 170 7.92 -7.58 -3.78
CA HIS A 170 7.31 -6.49 -4.49
C HIS A 170 5.78 -6.50 -4.27
N LEU A 171 5.23 -5.40 -3.76
CA LEU A 171 3.80 -5.24 -3.51
C LEU A 171 3.28 -3.95 -4.11
N ASP A 172 2.25 -4.06 -4.95
CA ASP A 172 1.54 -2.92 -5.52
C ASP A 172 0.06 -2.96 -5.10
N SER A 173 -0.38 -1.98 -4.30
CA SER A 173 -1.77 -1.86 -3.84
C SER A 173 -2.41 -0.58 -4.37
N SER A 174 -3.50 -0.71 -5.13
CA SER A 174 -4.25 0.46 -5.58
C SER A 174 -5.26 0.94 -4.53
N LEU A 175 -6.00 0.03 -3.90
CA LEU A 175 -7.01 0.32 -2.87
C LEU A 175 -6.97 -0.75 -1.78
N GLY A 176 -6.57 -0.38 -0.57
CA GLY A 176 -6.47 -1.26 0.59
C GLY A 176 -5.17 -1.06 1.35
N ASP A 177 -5.11 -1.58 2.55
CA ASP A 177 -3.95 -1.47 3.42
C ASP A 177 -2.93 -2.58 3.10
N VAL A 178 -1.64 -2.24 3.22
CA VAL A 178 -0.53 -3.20 3.15
C VAL A 178 0.02 -3.42 4.54
N SER A 179 0.01 -4.66 5.01
CA SER A 179 0.51 -5.04 6.33
C SER A 179 1.55 -6.16 6.24
N LEU A 180 2.77 -5.87 6.66
CA LEU A 180 3.86 -6.83 6.76
C LEU A 180 4.17 -7.10 8.23
N LYS A 181 4.33 -8.38 8.61
CA LYS A 181 4.64 -8.78 9.99
C LYS A 181 5.69 -9.88 10.02
N ASN A 182 6.72 -9.69 10.85
CA ASN A 182 7.76 -10.69 11.08
C ASN A 182 8.36 -11.24 9.77
N LEU A 183 8.76 -10.35 8.88
CA LEU A 183 9.26 -10.67 7.55
C LEU A 183 10.78 -10.52 7.51
N SER A 184 11.45 -11.41 6.78
CA SER A 184 12.86 -11.24 6.42
C SER A 184 12.99 -11.19 4.89
N ALA A 185 13.55 -10.11 4.36
CA ALA A 185 13.74 -9.93 2.93
C ALA A 185 15.16 -9.42 2.60
N GLY A 186 15.65 -9.66 1.40
CA GLY A 186 16.78 -8.94 0.83
C GLY A 186 16.33 -7.56 0.38
N GLU A 187 15.43 -7.50 -0.57
CA GLU A 187 14.83 -6.27 -1.08
C GLU A 187 13.34 -6.18 -0.74
N LEU A 188 12.89 -4.98 -0.43
CA LEU A 188 11.50 -4.66 -0.13
C LEU A 188 11.06 -3.46 -0.98
N ASP A 189 10.09 -3.66 -1.86
CA ASP A 189 9.50 -2.62 -2.71
C ASP A 189 7.98 -2.60 -2.53
N LEU A 190 7.47 -1.50 -1.96
CA LEU A 190 6.06 -1.34 -1.60
C LEU A 190 5.48 -0.11 -2.27
N SER A 191 4.41 -0.29 -3.00
CA SER A 191 3.65 0.78 -3.65
C SER A 191 2.21 0.81 -3.16
N GLY A 192 1.75 1.95 -2.64
CA GLY A 192 0.38 2.14 -2.17
C GLY A 192 -0.26 3.42 -2.72
N SER A 193 -1.39 3.30 -3.43
CA SER A 193 -2.09 4.50 -3.90
C SER A 193 -3.07 5.04 -2.86
N LEU A 194 -3.90 4.21 -2.25
CA LEU A 194 -4.88 4.57 -1.21
C LEU A 194 -4.91 3.49 -0.13
N GLY A 195 -4.49 3.82 1.07
CA GLY A 195 -4.41 2.93 2.22
C GLY A 195 -3.10 3.12 3.00
N ASP A 196 -3.04 2.59 4.18
CA ASP A 196 -1.84 2.64 5.02
C ASP A 196 -0.87 1.51 4.65
N ILE A 197 0.43 1.80 4.69
CA ILE A 197 1.51 0.82 4.57
C ILE A 197 2.12 0.64 5.96
N THR A 198 1.99 -0.56 6.52
CA THR A 198 2.52 -0.89 7.84
C THR A 198 3.40 -2.13 7.79
N ALA A 199 4.66 -2.00 8.15
CA ALA A 199 5.61 -3.10 8.27
C ALA A 199 6.17 -3.16 9.69
N GLN A 200 5.99 -4.28 10.38
CA GLN A 200 6.38 -4.47 11.78
C GLN A 200 7.22 -5.74 11.96
N GLY A 201 8.31 -5.62 12.72
CA GLY A 201 9.20 -6.74 12.98
C GLY A 201 9.92 -7.24 11.73
N ILE A 202 10.20 -6.33 10.78
CA ILE A 202 10.85 -6.69 9.53
C ILE A 202 12.38 -6.63 9.65
N THR A 203 13.05 -7.45 8.85
CA THR A 203 14.50 -7.40 8.65
C THR A 203 14.80 -7.34 7.17
N VAL A 204 15.46 -6.27 6.71
CA VAL A 204 15.83 -6.10 5.31
C VAL A 204 17.32 -5.82 5.19
N SER A 205 18.00 -6.49 4.25
CA SER A 205 19.47 -6.47 4.15
C SER A 205 20.02 -5.61 3.01
N ASP A 206 19.29 -5.44 1.90
CA ASP A 206 19.87 -4.91 0.66
C ASP A 206 19.24 -3.56 0.28
N LYS A 207 17.90 -3.45 0.27
CA LYS A 207 17.21 -2.21 -0.07
C LYS A 207 15.76 -2.18 0.45
N VAL A 208 15.31 -1.00 0.85
CA VAL A 208 13.89 -0.68 1.10
C VAL A 208 13.46 0.47 0.20
N SER A 209 12.37 0.27 -0.53
CA SER A 209 11.70 1.30 -1.33
C SER A 209 10.22 1.32 -1.00
N VAL A 210 9.67 2.49 -0.62
CA VAL A 210 8.26 2.62 -0.25
C VAL A 210 7.67 3.89 -0.84
N ASP A 211 6.66 3.72 -1.70
CA ASP A 211 5.89 4.79 -2.30
C ASP A 211 4.44 4.79 -1.81
N GLY A 212 4.03 5.81 -1.06
CA GLY A 212 2.66 6.01 -0.60
C GLY A 212 2.05 7.30 -1.15
N SER A 213 0.94 7.21 -1.89
CA SER A 213 0.30 8.44 -2.38
C SER A 213 -0.65 9.06 -1.35
N MET A 214 -1.52 8.27 -0.72
CA MET A 214 -2.42 8.72 0.36
C MET A 214 -2.56 7.62 1.41
N GLY A 215 -2.19 7.92 2.64
CA GLY A 215 -2.14 7.01 3.77
C GLY A 215 -0.84 7.17 4.54
N ASN A 216 -0.76 6.56 5.69
CA ASN A 216 0.43 6.60 6.52
C ASN A 216 1.40 5.48 6.15
N ILE A 217 2.69 5.76 6.25
CA ILE A 217 3.75 4.78 6.10
C ILE A 217 4.37 4.53 7.47
N THR A 218 4.38 3.28 7.93
CA THR A 218 5.07 2.90 9.17
C THR A 218 5.98 1.71 8.91
N LEU A 219 7.27 1.90 9.08
CA LEU A 219 8.28 0.85 9.02
C LEU A 219 8.93 0.68 10.40
N ASP A 220 8.89 -0.53 10.94
CA ASP A 220 9.43 -0.88 12.25
C ASP A 220 10.24 -2.17 12.12
N GLY A 221 11.58 -2.07 12.18
CA GLY A 221 12.43 -3.22 11.96
C GLY A 221 13.94 -2.94 11.98
N THR A 222 14.68 -3.98 11.64
CA THR A 222 16.13 -3.92 11.42
C THR A 222 16.40 -3.72 9.93
N LEU A 223 16.70 -2.49 9.55
CA LEU A 223 16.87 -2.07 8.17
C LEU A 223 18.29 -1.54 7.98
N LEU A 224 19.27 -2.42 7.85
CA LEU A 224 20.69 -2.06 7.69
C LEU A 224 21.09 -1.96 6.21
N CYS A 225 20.33 -1.17 5.45
CA CYS A 225 20.43 -1.01 4.00
C CYS A 225 20.04 0.42 3.59
N ASP A 226 20.03 0.70 2.29
CA ASP A 226 19.45 1.94 1.75
C ASP A 226 17.94 1.95 1.95
N ILE A 227 17.40 3.10 2.32
CA ILE A 227 15.97 3.29 2.60
C ILE A 227 15.48 4.50 1.80
N ASP A 228 14.56 4.26 0.87
CA ASP A 228 13.90 5.29 0.08
C ASP A 228 12.40 5.31 0.41
N ILE A 229 11.90 6.45 0.91
CA ILE A 229 10.49 6.61 1.29
C ILE A 229 9.93 7.84 0.61
N SER A 230 8.84 7.67 -0.13
CA SER A 230 8.10 8.73 -0.78
C SER A 230 6.66 8.74 -0.28
N GLY A 231 6.30 9.77 0.51
CA GLY A 231 4.97 9.96 1.06
C GLY A 231 4.27 11.16 0.42
N GLY A 232 3.07 10.97 -0.14
CA GLY A 232 2.27 12.05 -0.70
C GLY A 232 1.46 12.81 0.35
N MET A 233 0.45 12.16 0.93
CA MET A 233 -0.41 12.70 2.01
C MET A 233 -0.55 11.65 3.11
N GLY A 234 -0.07 11.97 4.29
CA GLY A 234 -0.05 11.10 5.47
C GLY A 234 1.31 11.16 6.17
N ASP A 235 1.39 10.60 7.34
CA ASP A 235 2.59 10.60 8.14
C ASP A 235 3.51 9.43 7.75
N SER A 236 4.82 9.70 7.72
CA SER A 236 5.85 8.68 7.50
C SER A 236 6.63 8.44 8.79
N LYS A 237 6.60 7.21 9.29
CA LYS A 237 7.28 6.82 10.53
C LYS A 237 8.23 5.66 10.29
N LEU A 238 9.49 5.89 10.63
CA LEU A 238 10.56 4.91 10.54
C LEU A 238 11.12 4.62 11.95
N ILE A 239 11.09 3.36 12.37
CA ILE A 239 11.63 2.89 13.65
C ILE A 239 12.73 1.87 13.35
N LEU A 240 13.97 2.26 13.57
CA LEU A 240 15.16 1.48 13.24
C LEU A 240 15.72 0.79 14.48
N HIS A 241 15.75 -0.53 14.44
CA HIS A 241 16.35 -1.34 15.51
C HIS A 241 17.80 -1.67 15.21
N GLY A 242 18.65 -1.61 16.26
CA GLY A 242 20.05 -1.96 16.15
C GLY A 242 20.90 -0.98 15.35
N ALA A 243 20.38 0.22 15.10
CA ALA A 243 21.06 1.30 14.41
C ALA A 243 21.07 2.60 15.23
N SER A 244 21.85 3.55 14.80
CA SER A 244 21.97 4.91 15.38
C SER A 244 22.04 5.97 14.29
N LEU A 245 21.89 7.25 14.68
CA LEU A 245 21.97 8.39 13.77
C LEU A 245 23.26 8.43 12.93
N GLY A 246 24.37 7.89 13.44
CA GLY A 246 25.65 7.89 12.73
C GLY A 246 25.82 6.77 11.71
N ASP A 247 24.87 5.85 11.57
CA ASP A 247 24.98 4.68 10.71
C ASP A 247 24.44 4.88 9.29
N TYR A 248 23.91 6.09 8.99
CA TYR A 248 23.36 6.47 7.70
C TYR A 248 23.81 7.85 7.26
N ASP A 249 23.82 8.07 5.97
CA ASP A 249 23.74 9.38 5.36
C ASP A 249 22.25 9.76 5.21
N TYR A 250 21.93 11.04 5.09
CA TYR A 250 20.54 11.53 5.10
C TYR A 250 20.28 12.54 4.00
N ASP A 251 19.17 12.37 3.32
CA ASP A 251 18.52 13.37 2.49
C ASP A 251 17.00 13.31 2.75
N VAL A 252 16.54 14.11 3.70
CA VAL A 252 15.15 14.05 4.21
C VAL A 252 14.49 15.39 4.07
N ASP A 253 13.36 15.43 3.34
CA ASP A 253 12.56 16.62 3.10
C ASP A 253 11.09 16.42 3.45
N CYS A 254 10.54 17.33 4.25
CA CYS A 254 9.12 17.41 4.56
C CYS A 254 8.56 18.74 4.06
N SER A 255 7.65 18.71 3.08
CA SER A 255 7.15 19.94 2.45
C SER A 255 6.13 20.68 3.32
N MET A 256 5.20 19.95 3.97
CA MET A 256 4.21 20.50 4.90
C MET A 256 3.96 19.52 6.03
N GLY A 257 4.50 19.79 7.20
CA GLY A 257 4.46 18.97 8.41
C GLY A 257 5.72 19.13 9.24
N ASP A 258 5.83 18.38 10.29
CA ASP A 258 6.99 18.40 11.18
C ASP A 258 7.97 17.29 10.80
N LEU A 259 9.26 17.63 10.74
CA LEU A 259 10.34 16.67 10.59
C LEU A 259 11.01 16.43 11.95
N HIS A 260 11.04 15.18 12.39
CA HIS A 260 11.68 14.77 13.62
C HIS A 260 12.62 13.58 13.39
N ILE A 261 13.90 13.74 13.74
CA ILE A 261 14.89 12.65 13.70
C ILE A 261 15.55 12.57 15.06
N ASP A 262 15.48 11.42 15.72
CA ASP A 262 16.04 11.22 17.05
C ASP A 262 17.54 11.54 17.09
N GLY A 263 17.93 12.46 17.96
CA GLY A 263 19.32 12.89 18.13
C GLY A 263 19.85 13.89 17.09
N ALA A 264 19.03 14.31 16.12
CA ALA A 264 19.39 15.30 15.13
C ALA A 264 18.86 16.70 15.49
N ASP A 265 19.60 17.74 15.11
CA ASP A 265 19.12 19.13 15.12
C ASP A 265 18.59 19.45 13.72
N VAL A 266 17.27 19.36 13.59
CA VAL A 266 16.57 19.52 12.31
C VAL A 266 16.27 20.98 12.06
N SER A 267 16.58 21.47 10.86
CA SER A 267 16.18 22.81 10.45
C SER A 267 14.68 22.84 10.13
N SER A 268 13.89 23.51 10.97
CA SER A 268 12.47 23.74 10.71
C SER A 268 12.24 25.03 9.96
N GLU A 269 11.49 24.98 8.87
CA GLU A 269 10.96 26.15 8.18
C GLU A 269 9.50 26.40 8.61
N MET A 270 8.90 27.51 8.16
CA MET A 270 7.55 27.93 8.59
C MET A 270 6.44 26.94 8.19
N MET A 271 6.69 25.99 7.28
CA MET A 271 5.74 25.02 6.76
C MET A 271 6.39 23.68 6.35
N GLY A 272 7.50 23.29 6.98
CA GLY A 272 8.18 22.03 6.67
C GLY A 272 9.56 21.97 7.31
N GLY A 273 10.33 20.94 7.00
CA GLY A 273 11.69 20.77 7.50
C GLY A 273 12.54 19.96 6.54
N SER A 274 13.84 20.17 6.59
CA SER A 274 14.81 19.37 5.85
C SER A 274 16.00 18.98 6.73
N TYR A 275 16.59 17.83 6.41
CA TYR A 275 17.79 17.36 7.07
C TYR A 275 18.67 16.63 6.06
N GLN A 276 19.83 17.25 5.77
CA GLN A 276 20.87 16.67 4.93
C GLN A 276 22.13 16.48 5.73
N LYS A 277 22.70 15.30 5.71
CA LYS A 277 23.94 15.01 6.40
C LYS A 277 24.68 13.85 5.76
N ASP A 278 25.94 14.10 5.42
CA ASP A 278 26.92 13.10 5.01
C ASP A 278 27.70 12.67 6.28
N ASN A 279 27.52 11.44 6.73
CA ASN A 279 28.27 10.80 7.80
C ASN A 279 29.39 9.90 7.24
N GLY A 280 29.52 9.81 5.90
CA GLY A 280 30.48 8.96 5.22
C GLY A 280 30.13 7.48 5.30
N GLN A 281 28.83 7.17 5.30
CA GLN A 281 28.32 5.80 5.35
C GLN A 281 28.02 5.27 3.95
N ASP A 282 27.98 3.95 3.80
CA ASP A 282 27.55 3.29 2.55
C ASP A 282 26.02 3.16 2.45
N ARG A 283 25.27 3.61 3.48
CA ARG A 283 23.81 3.51 3.59
C ARG A 283 23.18 4.88 3.70
N GLU A 284 22.12 5.10 2.96
CA GLU A 284 21.40 6.37 2.93
C GLU A 284 19.92 6.20 3.34
N ILE A 285 19.39 7.18 4.06
CA ILE A 285 17.96 7.37 4.24
C ILE A 285 17.55 8.57 3.39
N HIS A 286 16.86 8.28 2.30
CA HIS A 286 16.18 9.26 1.48
C HIS A 286 14.69 9.23 1.81
N ALA A 287 14.12 10.35 2.29
CA ALA A 287 12.72 10.40 2.64
C ALA A 287 12.09 11.72 2.22
N ASN A 288 11.02 11.64 1.42
CA ASN A 288 10.25 12.79 0.94
C ASN A 288 8.81 12.73 1.44
N GLY A 289 8.36 13.75 2.17
CA GLY A 289 6.98 13.93 2.61
C GLY A 289 6.31 15.13 1.95
N GLY A 290 5.13 14.92 1.36
CA GLY A 290 4.34 16.01 0.79
C GLY A 290 3.54 16.76 1.85
N MET A 291 2.54 16.13 2.46
CA MET A 291 1.70 16.66 3.55
C MET A 291 1.57 15.61 4.65
N GLY A 292 2.09 15.90 5.82
CA GLY A 292 2.17 15.02 6.98
C GLY A 292 3.55 15.08 7.62
N ASP A 293 3.70 14.42 8.74
CA ASP A 293 4.94 14.45 9.50
C ASP A 293 5.89 13.33 9.06
N ILE A 294 7.21 13.60 9.10
CA ILE A 294 8.24 12.56 8.95
C ILE A 294 8.90 12.34 10.31
N LYS A 295 8.90 11.10 10.79
CA LYS A 295 9.52 10.74 12.06
C LYS A 295 10.46 9.56 11.92
N ILE A 296 11.75 9.77 12.25
CA ILE A 296 12.79 8.73 12.27
C ILE A 296 13.24 8.51 13.71
N GLN A 297 13.14 7.30 14.19
CA GLN A 297 13.47 6.89 15.56
C GLN A 297 14.47 5.74 15.57
N PHE A 298 15.39 5.75 16.55
CA PHE A 298 16.36 4.68 16.75
C PHE A 298 16.08 3.96 18.05
N GLN A 299 15.95 2.63 17.97
CA GLN A 299 15.74 1.75 19.12
C GLN A 299 16.91 0.78 19.28
N LYS A 300 17.35 0.59 20.52
CA LYS A 300 18.46 -0.31 20.87
C LYS A 300 18.00 -1.75 21.00
#